data_cd51945fc90c65dea66fb40682365f56
#
_entry.id   cd51945fc90c65dea66fb40682365f56
#
_cell.length_a   1.000
_cell.length_b   1.000
_cell.length_c   1.000
_cell.angle_alpha   90.00
_cell.angle_beta   90.00
_cell.angle_gamma   90.00
#
_symmetry.space_group_name_H-M   'P 1'
#
loop_
_entity.id
_entity.type
_entity.pdbx_description
1 polymer ?
#
loop_
_entity_poly.entity_id
_entity_poly.type
_entity_poly.pdbx_seq_one_letter_code
_entity_poly.pdbx_strand_id
1 'polypeptide(L)'
;VWFLAAYWLYIDGVNTVIKMAVDYGLSLGFAASNLVAALLLTQFVAFPAALAFGWLGRRIGARKGIFIALSVYVGATVYAYFIEGVRDFFVLAVIVGLVQGGIQSLSRSYFGRLVPEGKSSEFFGFYNMMGKFAAVLGPLLMAIVARLTGDSRLSILSILVLFVAGGT
;
A
#
# COMPACT_ATOMS: atom_id res chain seq x y z
N VAL A 1 -0.99 11.21 -18.01
CA VAL A 1 -1.23 12.08 -16.84
C VAL A 1 -2.19 11.43 -15.86
N TRP A 2 -3.37 10.95 -16.29
CA TRP A 2 -4.37 10.33 -15.38
C TRP A 2 -3.84 9.14 -14.57
N PHE A 3 -3.07 8.25 -15.20
CA PHE A 3 -2.45 7.13 -14.49
C PHE A 3 -1.49 7.60 -13.37
N LEU A 4 -0.70 8.65 -13.62
CA LEU A 4 0.24 9.16 -12.63
C LEU A 4 -0.47 9.78 -11.42
N ALA A 5 -1.59 10.47 -11.64
CA ALA A 5 -2.41 10.99 -10.55
C ALA A 5 -3.05 9.86 -9.73
N ALA A 6 -3.63 8.87 -10.39
CA ALA A 6 -4.16 7.68 -9.75
C ALA A 6 -3.06 6.90 -9.00
N TYR A 7 -1.90 6.70 -9.64
CA TYR A 7 -0.73 6.07 -9.03
C TYR A 7 -0.30 6.79 -7.75
N TRP A 8 -0.20 8.11 -7.79
CA TRP A 8 0.22 8.90 -6.64
C TRP A 8 -0.71 8.72 -5.45
N LEU A 9 -2.02 8.74 -5.67
CA LEU A 9 -3.02 8.55 -4.63
C LEU A 9 -2.96 7.15 -4.02
N TYR A 10 -3.05 6.09 -4.83
CA TYR A 10 -3.07 4.75 -4.24
C TYR A 10 -1.72 4.30 -3.68
N ILE A 11 -0.59 4.78 -4.25
CA ILE A 11 0.73 4.45 -3.69
C ILE A 11 1.00 5.23 -2.39
N ASP A 12 0.39 6.40 -2.21
CA ASP A 12 0.39 7.10 -0.92
C ASP A 12 -0.32 6.24 0.14
N GLY A 13 -1.49 5.70 -0.18
CA GLY A 13 -2.18 4.75 0.69
C GLY A 13 -1.35 3.52 1.03
N VAL A 14 -0.72 2.89 0.04
CA VAL A 14 0.17 1.74 0.22
C VAL A 14 1.35 2.06 1.14
N ASN A 15 2.05 3.16 0.87
CA ASN A 15 3.18 3.60 1.69
C ASN A 15 2.75 3.94 3.12
N THR A 16 1.56 4.51 3.28
CA THR A 16 1.01 4.86 4.59
C THR A 16 0.71 3.61 5.41
N VAL A 17 0.07 2.59 4.82
CA VAL A 17 -0.17 1.31 5.51
C VAL A 17 1.14 0.74 6.07
N ILE A 18 2.22 0.79 5.29
CA ILE A 18 3.51 0.23 5.70
C ILE A 18 4.16 1.09 6.79
N LYS A 19 4.21 2.41 6.60
CA LYS A 19 4.91 3.34 7.50
C LYS A 19 4.18 3.52 8.84
N MET A 20 2.84 3.57 8.78
CA MET A 20 2.01 3.79 9.97
C MET A 20 1.62 2.50 10.69
N ALA A 21 1.98 1.32 10.14
CA ALA A 21 1.64 0.03 10.74
C ALA A 21 2.19 -0.11 12.17
N VAL A 22 3.43 0.33 12.40
CA VAL A 22 4.06 0.27 13.74
C VAL A 22 3.36 1.22 14.70
N ASP A 23 3.15 2.48 14.30
CA ASP A 23 2.47 3.46 15.14
C ASP A 23 1.04 3.04 15.47
N TYR A 24 0.34 2.47 14.48
CA TYR A 24 -0.99 1.91 14.69
C TYR A 24 -0.98 0.74 15.66
N GLY A 25 -0.05 -0.21 15.51
CA GLY A 25 0.08 -1.35 16.43
C GLY A 25 0.46 -0.91 17.86
N LEU A 26 1.33 0.10 18.00
CA LEU A 26 1.66 0.68 19.31
C LEU A 26 0.44 1.35 19.94
N SER A 27 -0.39 2.04 19.16
CA SER A 27 -1.63 2.66 19.65
C SER A 27 -2.67 1.64 20.14
N LEU A 28 -2.59 0.41 19.64
CA LEU A 28 -3.40 -0.73 20.11
C LEU A 28 -2.78 -1.45 21.33
N GLY A 29 -1.61 -1.01 21.80
CA GLY A 29 -0.94 -1.58 22.97
C GLY A 29 -0.05 -2.80 22.68
N PHE A 30 0.30 -3.06 21.42
CA PHE A 30 1.18 -4.18 21.07
C PHE A 30 2.64 -3.88 21.34
N ALA A 31 3.42 -4.89 21.75
CA ALA A 31 4.85 -4.74 22.01
C ALA A 31 5.62 -4.44 20.71
N ALA A 32 6.59 -3.52 20.77
CA ALA A 32 7.38 -3.12 19.62
C ALA A 32 8.11 -4.29 18.94
N SER A 33 8.57 -5.29 19.71
CA SER A 33 9.20 -6.50 19.18
C SER A 33 8.28 -7.29 18.23
N ASN A 34 6.99 -7.41 18.57
CA ASN A 34 6.00 -8.07 17.72
C ASN A 34 5.75 -7.30 16.43
N LEU A 35 5.74 -5.96 16.50
CA LEU A 35 5.53 -5.10 15.35
C LEU A 35 6.70 -5.17 14.37
N VAL A 36 7.94 -5.17 14.88
CA VAL A 36 9.15 -5.36 14.07
C VAL A 36 9.15 -6.74 13.41
N ALA A 37 8.80 -7.80 14.16
CA ALA A 37 8.69 -9.15 13.61
C ALA A 37 7.64 -9.21 12.50
N ALA A 38 6.49 -8.57 12.67
CA ALA A 38 5.44 -8.48 11.63
C ALA A 38 5.92 -7.73 10.39
N LEU A 39 6.67 -6.64 10.53
CA LEU A 39 7.28 -5.93 9.39
C LEU A 39 8.27 -6.82 8.63
N LEU A 40 9.13 -7.54 9.33
CA LEU A 40 10.05 -8.49 8.70
C LEU A 40 9.29 -9.58 7.95
N LEU A 41 8.25 -10.13 8.57
CA LEU A 41 7.37 -11.12 7.92
C LEU A 41 6.75 -10.57 6.64
N THR A 42 6.25 -9.32 6.67
CA THR A 42 5.72 -8.64 5.49
C THR A 42 6.73 -8.61 4.34
N GLN A 43 7.99 -8.27 4.62
CA GLN A 43 9.05 -8.21 3.62
C GLN A 43 9.41 -9.58 3.05
N PHE A 44 9.47 -10.61 3.90
CA PHE A 44 9.72 -11.99 3.47
C PHE A 44 8.60 -12.51 2.57
N VAL A 45 7.34 -12.20 2.88
CA VAL A 45 6.19 -12.58 2.07
C VAL A 45 6.12 -11.78 0.77
N ALA A 46 6.48 -10.50 0.80
CA ALA A 46 6.41 -9.61 -0.36
C ALA A 46 7.34 -10.04 -1.51
N PHE A 47 8.48 -10.63 -1.21
CA PHE A 47 9.43 -11.06 -2.23
C PHE A 47 8.86 -12.15 -3.16
N PRO A 48 8.42 -13.33 -2.68
CA PRO A 48 7.82 -14.34 -3.55
C PRO A 48 6.49 -13.87 -4.15
N ALA A 49 5.72 -13.07 -3.41
CA ALA A 49 4.47 -12.51 -3.91
C ALA A 49 4.70 -11.57 -5.11
N ALA A 50 5.76 -10.75 -5.12
CA ALA A 50 6.10 -9.91 -6.25
C ALA A 50 6.38 -10.72 -7.53
N LEU A 51 7.03 -11.87 -7.41
CA LEU A 51 7.26 -12.78 -8.53
C LEU A 51 5.96 -13.39 -9.04
N ALA A 52 5.09 -13.83 -8.13
CA ALA A 52 3.78 -14.38 -8.46
C ALA A 52 2.88 -13.34 -9.17
N PHE A 53 2.84 -12.12 -8.67
CA PHE A 53 2.11 -11.01 -9.29
C PHE A 53 2.72 -10.60 -10.64
N GLY A 54 4.04 -10.66 -10.79
CA GLY A 54 4.71 -10.45 -12.08
C GLY A 54 4.26 -11.46 -13.13
N TRP A 55 4.14 -12.74 -12.75
CA TRP A 55 3.60 -13.79 -13.60
C TRP A 55 2.11 -13.58 -13.90
N LEU A 56 1.31 -13.27 -12.87
CA LEU A 56 -0.11 -12.99 -13.00
C LEU A 56 -0.36 -11.81 -13.94
N GLY A 57 0.41 -10.73 -13.79
CA GLY A 57 0.31 -9.53 -14.64
C GLY A 57 0.60 -9.79 -16.12
N ARG A 58 1.43 -10.81 -16.43
CA ARG A 58 1.63 -11.26 -17.82
C ARG A 58 0.40 -11.99 -18.37
N ARG A 59 -0.35 -12.70 -17.53
CA ARG A 59 -1.52 -13.47 -17.95
C ARG A 59 -2.79 -12.64 -18.07
N ILE A 60 -3.10 -11.86 -17.05
CA ILE A 60 -4.36 -11.10 -16.95
C ILE A 60 -4.23 -9.61 -17.29
N GLY A 61 -2.99 -9.14 -17.47
CA GLY A 61 -2.65 -7.75 -17.70
C GLY A 61 -2.37 -6.97 -16.40
N ALA A 62 -1.43 -6.04 -16.47
CA ALA A 62 -0.96 -5.29 -15.28
C ALA A 62 -2.09 -4.47 -14.64
N ARG A 63 -2.97 -3.84 -15.44
CA ARG A 63 -4.10 -3.06 -14.94
C ARG A 63 -5.03 -3.88 -14.04
N LYS A 64 -5.46 -5.06 -14.50
CA LYS A 64 -6.32 -5.95 -13.70
C LYS A 64 -5.62 -6.42 -12.44
N GLY A 65 -4.32 -6.73 -12.52
CA GLY A 65 -3.51 -7.08 -11.36
C GLY A 65 -3.43 -5.98 -10.31
N ILE A 66 -3.31 -4.71 -10.73
CA ILE A 66 -3.33 -3.54 -9.84
C ILE A 66 -4.70 -3.43 -9.14
N PHE A 67 -5.81 -3.60 -9.87
CA PHE A 67 -7.15 -3.58 -9.26
C PHE A 67 -7.35 -4.68 -8.23
N ILE A 68 -6.87 -5.91 -8.51
CA ILE A 68 -6.91 -7.01 -7.55
C ILE A 68 -6.12 -6.64 -6.28
N ALA A 69 -4.91 -6.13 -6.43
CA ALA A 69 -4.07 -5.72 -5.29
C ALA A 69 -4.73 -4.58 -4.48
N LEU A 70 -5.32 -3.58 -5.14
CA LEU A 70 -6.06 -2.51 -4.47
C LEU A 70 -7.27 -3.03 -3.71
N SER A 71 -8.03 -3.96 -4.29
CA SER A 71 -9.18 -4.58 -3.60
C SER A 71 -8.74 -5.32 -2.34
N VAL A 72 -7.60 -6.00 -2.38
CA VAL A 72 -7.02 -6.66 -1.19
C VAL A 72 -6.56 -5.63 -0.17
N TYR A 73 -5.96 -4.50 -0.59
CA TYR A 73 -5.59 -3.41 0.32
C TYR A 73 -6.80 -2.78 1.01
N VAL A 74 -7.89 -2.56 0.26
CA VAL A 74 -9.17 -2.09 0.85
C VAL A 74 -9.65 -3.08 1.91
N GLY A 75 -9.70 -4.38 1.59
CA GLY A 75 -10.07 -5.43 2.54
C GLY A 75 -9.14 -5.49 3.75
N ALA A 76 -7.82 -5.39 3.54
CA ALA A 76 -6.83 -5.36 4.62
C ALA A 76 -7.00 -4.14 5.54
N THR A 77 -7.32 -2.96 4.98
CA THR A 77 -7.55 -1.74 5.76
C THR A 77 -8.83 -1.86 6.59
N VAL A 78 -9.89 -2.44 6.03
CA VAL A 78 -11.12 -2.75 6.79
C VAL A 78 -10.84 -3.79 7.88
N TYR A 79 -10.09 -4.84 7.58
CA TYR A 79 -9.68 -5.85 8.57
C TYR A 79 -8.86 -5.23 9.70
N ALA A 80 -7.98 -4.27 9.39
CA ALA A 80 -7.18 -3.56 10.38
C ALA A 80 -8.03 -2.83 11.44
N TYR A 81 -9.24 -2.38 11.09
CA TYR A 81 -10.17 -1.79 12.03
C TYR A 81 -10.64 -2.78 13.11
N PHE A 82 -10.79 -4.06 12.75
CA PHE A 82 -11.30 -5.13 13.64
C PHE A 82 -10.22 -5.89 14.39
N ILE A 83 -8.94 -5.50 14.27
CA ILE A 83 -7.84 -6.17 14.97
C ILE A 83 -8.01 -6.03 16.48
N GLU A 84 -7.98 -7.18 17.18
CA GLU A 84 -8.05 -7.25 18.64
C GLU A 84 -6.76 -7.79 19.26
N GLY A 85 -5.99 -8.61 18.53
CA GLY A 85 -4.82 -9.28 19.06
C GLY A 85 -3.60 -9.21 18.14
N VAL A 86 -2.45 -9.58 18.71
CA VAL A 86 -1.17 -9.64 17.98
C VAL A 86 -1.25 -10.64 16.81
N ARG A 87 -2.01 -11.73 16.96
CA ARG A 87 -2.21 -12.72 15.89
C ARG A 87 -2.86 -12.09 14.65
N ASP A 88 -3.89 -11.27 14.86
CA ASP A 88 -4.60 -10.60 13.77
C ASP A 88 -3.68 -9.62 13.06
N PHE A 89 -2.77 -8.98 13.81
CA PHE A 89 -1.76 -8.09 13.25
C PHE A 89 -0.76 -8.85 12.37
N PHE A 90 -0.35 -10.07 12.75
CA PHE A 90 0.48 -10.94 11.90
C PHE A 90 -0.26 -11.40 10.65
N VAL A 91 -1.54 -11.72 10.75
CA VAL A 91 -2.39 -12.04 9.58
C VAL A 91 -2.45 -10.86 8.62
N LEU A 92 -2.67 -9.66 9.15
CA LEU A 92 -2.64 -8.43 8.36
C LEU A 92 -1.29 -8.23 7.66
N ALA A 93 -0.18 -8.48 8.37
CA ALA A 93 1.18 -8.38 7.83
C ALA A 93 1.38 -9.31 6.63
N VAL A 94 0.87 -10.55 6.68
CA VAL A 94 0.92 -11.49 5.56
C VAL A 94 0.06 -10.99 4.39
N ILE A 95 -1.17 -10.54 4.64
CA ILE A 95 -2.07 -10.04 3.59
C ILE A 95 -1.44 -8.84 2.87
N VAL A 96 -0.91 -7.88 3.61
CA VAL A 96 -0.22 -6.71 3.05
C VAL A 96 1.03 -7.14 2.28
N GLY A 97 1.83 -8.06 2.83
CA GLY A 97 3.01 -8.61 2.17
C GLY A 97 2.69 -9.24 0.80
N LEU A 98 1.60 -10.00 0.71
CA LEU A 98 1.17 -10.65 -0.54
C LEU A 98 0.91 -9.65 -1.67
N VAL A 99 0.40 -8.47 -1.39
CA VAL A 99 0.01 -7.49 -2.42
C VAL A 99 0.97 -6.33 -2.55
N GLN A 100 1.79 -6.04 -1.54
CA GLN A 100 2.74 -4.92 -1.54
C GLN A 100 3.73 -4.99 -2.70
N GLY A 101 4.45 -6.09 -2.82
CA GLY A 101 5.40 -6.30 -3.91
C GLY A 101 4.73 -6.35 -5.27
N GLY A 102 3.52 -6.94 -5.32
CA GLY A 102 2.70 -7.04 -6.52
C GLY A 102 2.28 -5.70 -7.06
N ILE A 103 1.68 -4.85 -6.23
CA ILE A 103 1.18 -3.54 -6.68
C ILE A 103 2.32 -2.64 -7.16
N GLN A 104 3.47 -2.65 -6.49
CA GLN A 104 4.64 -1.86 -6.88
C GLN A 104 5.23 -2.33 -8.20
N SER A 105 5.43 -3.65 -8.37
CA SER A 105 5.99 -4.22 -9.59
C SER A 105 5.06 -4.05 -10.81
N LEU A 106 3.75 -4.27 -10.63
CA LEU A 106 2.75 -4.10 -11.69
C LEU A 106 2.57 -2.64 -12.09
N SER A 107 2.56 -1.70 -11.13
CA SER A 107 2.46 -0.27 -11.41
C SER A 107 3.65 0.21 -12.24
N ARG A 108 4.86 -0.23 -11.89
CA ARG A 108 6.08 0.09 -12.65
C ARG A 108 6.06 -0.53 -14.04
N SER A 109 5.62 -1.78 -14.17
CA SER A 109 5.49 -2.47 -15.46
C SER A 109 4.42 -1.81 -16.35
N TYR A 110 3.28 -1.42 -15.77
CA TYR A 110 2.23 -0.72 -16.51
C TYR A 110 2.68 0.66 -16.98
N PHE A 111 3.35 1.41 -16.11
CA PHE A 111 3.91 2.72 -16.47
C PHE A 111 4.94 2.61 -17.61
N GLY A 112 5.84 1.60 -17.55
CA GLY A 112 6.83 1.37 -18.59
C GLY A 112 6.23 1.17 -19.99
N ARG A 113 5.01 0.64 -20.07
CA ARG A 113 4.29 0.47 -21.35
C ARG A 113 3.66 1.79 -21.87
N LEU A 114 3.53 2.79 -21.01
CA LEU A 114 2.98 4.11 -21.36
C LEU A 114 4.06 5.12 -21.75
N VAL A 115 5.32 4.80 -21.46
CA VAL A 115 6.45 5.68 -21.71
C VAL A 115 6.85 5.58 -23.18
N PRO A 116 7.00 6.72 -23.90
CA PRO A 116 7.50 6.74 -25.27
C PRO A 116 8.94 6.20 -25.38
N GLU A 117 9.25 5.55 -26.48
CA GLU A 117 10.60 5.06 -26.77
C GLU A 117 11.62 6.21 -26.73
N GLY A 118 12.77 5.98 -26.12
CA GLY A 118 13.87 6.95 -26.00
C GLY A 118 13.77 7.94 -24.84
N LYS A 119 12.65 7.99 -24.11
CA LYS A 119 12.45 8.92 -22.94
C LYS A 119 12.32 8.21 -21.60
N SER A 120 12.71 6.94 -21.52
CA SER A 120 12.50 6.11 -20.34
C SER A 120 13.15 6.67 -19.08
N SER A 121 14.36 7.22 -19.17
CA SER A 121 15.09 7.76 -18.01
C SER A 121 14.38 8.95 -17.36
N GLU A 122 13.90 9.90 -18.17
CA GLU A 122 13.19 11.10 -17.69
C GLU A 122 11.88 10.73 -17.03
N PHE A 123 11.08 9.88 -17.69
CA PHE A 123 9.76 9.46 -17.21
C PHE A 123 9.86 8.59 -15.94
N PHE A 124 10.81 7.66 -15.87
CA PHE A 124 11.04 6.88 -14.65
C PHE A 124 11.65 7.72 -13.52
N GLY A 125 12.45 8.74 -13.83
CA GLY A 125 12.88 9.74 -12.86
C GLY A 125 11.71 10.43 -12.19
N PHE A 126 10.75 10.91 -13.01
CA PHE A 126 9.52 11.55 -12.52
C PHE A 126 8.62 10.58 -11.74
N TYR A 127 8.44 9.35 -12.24
CA TYR A 127 7.69 8.30 -11.55
C TYR A 127 8.26 8.00 -10.15
N ASN A 128 9.58 7.84 -10.05
CA ASN A 128 10.25 7.59 -8.78
C ASN A 128 10.13 8.79 -7.82
N MET A 129 10.21 10.02 -8.35
CA MET A 129 10.01 11.23 -7.57
C MET A 129 8.58 11.25 -7.00
N MET A 130 7.56 11.03 -7.83
CA MET A 130 6.17 10.97 -7.37
C MET A 130 5.97 9.88 -6.30
N GLY A 131 6.55 8.70 -6.48
CA GLY A 131 6.49 7.63 -5.49
C GLY A 131 7.13 7.97 -4.14
N LYS A 132 8.19 8.80 -4.14
CA LYS A 132 8.82 9.29 -2.90
C LYS A 132 7.97 10.37 -2.19
N PHE A 133 7.32 11.23 -2.95
CA PHE A 133 6.40 12.23 -2.40
C PHE A 133 5.03 11.63 -2.04
N ALA A 134 4.71 10.44 -2.55
CA ALA A 134 3.54 9.68 -2.15
C ALA A 134 3.81 8.99 -0.80
N ALA A 135 3.58 9.66 0.26
CA ALA A 135 3.55 9.24 1.66
C ALA A 135 3.36 10.47 2.54
N VAL A 136 2.62 11.44 2.04
CA VAL A 136 2.31 12.69 2.74
C VAL A 136 0.83 12.77 3.08
N LEU A 137 -0.05 12.50 2.11
CA LEU A 137 -1.49 12.63 2.31
C LEU A 137 -2.04 11.60 3.28
N GLY A 138 -1.59 10.34 3.20
CA GLY A 138 -2.07 9.27 4.05
C GLY A 138 -1.79 9.52 5.54
N PRO A 139 -0.54 9.75 5.97
CA PRO A 139 -0.24 10.09 7.36
C PRO A 139 -0.95 11.36 7.83
N LEU A 140 -1.09 12.36 6.95
CA LEU A 140 -1.82 13.58 7.27
C LEU A 140 -3.30 13.31 7.53
N LEU A 141 -3.96 12.52 6.68
CA LEU A 141 -5.35 12.09 6.86
C LEU A 141 -5.52 11.31 8.17
N MET A 142 -4.64 10.35 8.44
CA MET A 142 -4.66 9.60 9.70
C MET A 142 -4.52 10.51 10.91
N ALA A 143 -3.57 11.46 10.87
CA ALA A 143 -3.34 12.38 11.97
C ALA A 143 -4.55 13.31 12.23
N ILE A 144 -5.19 13.81 11.17
CA ILE A 144 -6.39 14.65 11.26
C ILE A 144 -7.53 13.86 11.87
N VAL A 145 -7.82 12.66 11.34
CA VAL A 145 -8.92 11.82 11.85
C VAL A 145 -8.66 11.40 13.29
N ALA A 146 -7.44 10.98 13.63
CA ALA A 146 -7.08 10.61 15.00
C ALA A 146 -7.26 11.77 15.99
N ARG A 147 -6.92 13.01 15.58
CA ARG A 147 -7.12 14.21 16.42
C ARG A 147 -8.60 14.57 16.59
N LEU A 148 -9.39 14.42 15.55
CA LEU A 148 -10.82 14.79 15.59
C LEU A 148 -11.67 13.76 16.31
N THR A 149 -11.34 12.48 16.18
CA THR A 149 -12.14 11.37 16.74
C THR A 149 -11.57 10.80 18.03
N GLY A 150 -10.27 11.00 18.29
CA GLY A 150 -9.57 10.35 19.40
C GLY A 150 -9.40 8.84 19.21
N ASP A 151 -9.73 8.29 18.04
CA ASP A 151 -9.73 6.85 17.77
C ASP A 151 -8.74 6.50 16.66
N SER A 152 -7.71 5.73 17.01
CA SER A 152 -6.69 5.25 16.06
C SER A 152 -7.27 4.27 15.02
N ARG A 153 -8.33 3.54 15.37
CA ARG A 153 -8.98 2.60 14.44
C ARG A 153 -9.72 3.33 13.33
N LEU A 154 -10.38 4.44 13.64
CA LEU A 154 -11.01 5.28 12.63
C LEU A 154 -9.97 5.97 11.74
N SER A 155 -8.81 6.30 12.28
CA SER A 155 -7.74 6.93 11.49
C SER A 155 -7.23 6.02 10.37
N ILE A 156 -7.11 4.70 10.60
CA ILE A 156 -6.68 3.76 9.56
C ILE A 156 -7.69 3.68 8.41
N LEU A 157 -9.00 3.78 8.71
CA LEU A 157 -10.04 3.78 7.67
C LEU A 157 -9.97 4.99 6.74
N SER A 158 -9.38 6.09 7.17
CA SER A 158 -9.22 7.29 6.32
C SER A 158 -8.38 7.01 5.07
N ILE A 159 -7.49 6.01 5.12
CA ILE A 159 -6.67 5.60 3.98
C ILE A 159 -7.53 5.01 2.84
N LEU A 160 -8.72 4.49 3.13
CA LEU A 160 -9.65 3.99 2.10
C LEU A 160 -9.97 5.05 1.04
N VAL A 161 -10.03 6.32 1.43
CA VAL A 161 -10.25 7.43 0.50
C VAL A 161 -9.17 7.45 -0.59
N LEU A 162 -7.90 7.20 -0.23
CA LEU A 162 -6.78 7.19 -1.17
C LEU A 162 -6.85 6.00 -2.12
N PHE A 163 -7.26 4.83 -1.61
CA PHE A 163 -7.41 3.63 -2.45
C PHE A 163 -8.59 3.74 -3.42
N VAL A 164 -9.73 4.27 -2.96
CA VAL A 164 -10.90 4.47 -3.81
C VAL A 164 -10.62 5.56 -4.85
N ALA A 165 -10.08 6.70 -4.46
CA ALA A 165 -9.77 7.79 -5.37
C ALA A 165 -8.67 7.41 -6.38
N GLY A 166 -7.66 6.65 -5.97
CA GLY A 166 -6.60 6.16 -6.85
C GLY A 166 -7.02 4.95 -7.72
N GLY A 167 -8.11 4.26 -7.37
CA GLY A 167 -8.65 3.13 -8.14
C GLY A 167 -9.66 3.54 -9.22
N THR A 168 -10.12 4.78 -9.21
CA THR A 168 -11.05 5.32 -10.22
C THR A 168 -10.31 6.00 -11.36
#